data_db7bf9ce3336ddfbeb86dbe697d6c6f2
#
_entry.id   db7bf9ce3336ddfbeb86dbe697d6c6f2
#
_cell.length_a   1.000
_cell.length_b   1.000
_cell.length_c   1.000
_cell.angle_alpha   90.00
_cell.angle_beta   90.00
_cell.angle_gamma   90.00
#
_symmetry.space_group_name_H-M   'P 1'
#
loop_
_entity.id
_entity.type
_entity.pdbx_description
1 polymer ?
#
loop_
_entity_poly.entity_id
_entity_poly.type
_entity_poly.pdbx_seq_one_letter_code
_entity_poly.pdbx_strand_id
1 'polypeptide(L)'
;MAQSHREASRRLFEVADQQQGYFTAKQAKAAGFAENTHPYHVKAGNWVREHRGIYRLALYPMTDRPELAVWALWSRNRNEEIEGVYSHHTVLSFYDLSDLNPAKIHMTVPKDFRRNSEIPGVLVLHYADLPDSDVETAQGFKLTRPLRAILDLIEAGTVERRFIRQAVTQAVDRGLITRQRIEDARMSGPARQIVEEALRSAA
;
A
#
# COMPACT_ATOMS: atom_id res chain seq x y z
N MET A 1 -21.26 25.40 -20.37
CA MET A 1 -21.44 24.07 -19.77
C MET A 1 -20.43 23.04 -20.29
N ALA A 2 -20.24 22.86 -21.61
CA ALA A 2 -19.26 21.88 -22.14
C ALA A 2 -17.80 22.15 -21.76
N GLN A 3 -17.37 23.40 -21.70
CA GLN A 3 -16.00 23.80 -21.31
C GLN A 3 -15.72 23.51 -19.83
N SER A 4 -16.68 23.77 -18.96
CA SER A 4 -16.61 23.44 -17.52
C SER A 4 -16.50 21.94 -17.27
N HIS A 5 -17.22 21.11 -18.04
CA HIS A 5 -17.15 19.65 -17.93
C HIS A 5 -15.80 19.10 -18.39
N ARG A 6 -15.24 19.62 -19.49
CA ARG A 6 -13.88 19.21 -19.95
C ARG A 6 -12.82 19.52 -18.92
N GLU A 7 -12.91 20.68 -18.27
CA GLU A 7 -11.97 21.09 -17.25
C GLU A 7 -12.09 20.23 -15.99
N ALA A 8 -13.31 19.91 -15.55
CA ALA A 8 -13.55 18.98 -14.45
C ALA A 8 -12.98 17.58 -14.75
N SER A 9 -13.19 17.08 -15.98
CA SER A 9 -12.65 15.79 -16.42
C SER A 9 -11.13 15.77 -16.43
N ARG A 10 -10.49 16.85 -16.89
CA ARG A 10 -9.03 16.97 -16.87
C ARG A 10 -8.49 16.96 -15.43
N ARG A 11 -9.06 17.78 -14.53
CA ARG A 11 -8.65 17.81 -13.12
C ARG A 11 -8.82 16.45 -12.44
N LEU A 12 -9.92 15.76 -12.72
CA LEU A 12 -10.14 14.42 -12.17
C LEU A 12 -9.14 13.42 -12.72
N PHE A 13 -8.82 13.50 -14.01
CA PHE A 13 -7.81 12.64 -14.62
C PHE A 13 -6.43 12.87 -14.00
N GLU A 14 -6.00 14.12 -13.82
CA GLU A 14 -4.72 14.47 -13.19
C GLU A 14 -4.60 13.87 -11.77
N VAL A 15 -5.68 13.89 -10.98
CA VAL A 15 -5.72 13.26 -9.64
C VAL A 15 -5.69 11.74 -9.75
N ALA A 16 -6.52 11.18 -10.62
CA ALA A 16 -6.63 9.72 -10.77
C ALA A 16 -5.34 9.10 -11.32
N ASP A 17 -4.66 9.78 -12.24
CA ASP A 17 -3.40 9.32 -12.85
C ASP A 17 -2.30 9.09 -11.79
N GLN A 18 -2.22 9.97 -10.79
CA GLN A 18 -1.30 9.80 -9.66
C GLN A 18 -1.65 8.62 -8.75
N GLN A 19 -2.83 8.05 -8.91
CA GLN A 19 -3.42 6.99 -8.08
C GLN A 19 -3.84 5.78 -8.91
N GLN A 20 -3.15 5.50 -10.02
CA GLN A 20 -3.41 4.35 -10.90
C GLN A 20 -4.85 4.33 -11.47
N GLY A 21 -5.40 5.50 -11.74
CA GLY A 21 -6.74 5.66 -12.27
C GLY A 21 -7.86 5.70 -11.22
N TYR A 22 -7.52 5.53 -9.92
CA TYR A 22 -8.48 5.56 -8.83
C TYR A 22 -8.65 6.97 -8.25
N PHE A 23 -9.82 7.20 -7.64
CA PHE A 23 -10.12 8.46 -6.96
C PHE A 23 -11.27 8.29 -5.97
N THR A 24 -11.35 9.21 -5.01
CA THR A 24 -12.44 9.23 -4.02
C THR A 24 -13.61 10.10 -4.50
N ALA A 25 -14.79 9.89 -3.89
CA ALA A 25 -15.95 10.75 -4.10
C ALA A 25 -15.64 12.23 -3.78
N LYS A 26 -14.83 12.50 -2.75
CA LYS A 26 -14.40 13.86 -2.40
C LYS A 26 -13.50 14.48 -3.46
N GLN A 27 -12.56 13.70 -4.02
CA GLN A 27 -11.70 14.15 -5.10
C GLN A 27 -12.50 14.46 -6.37
N ALA A 28 -13.48 13.62 -6.70
CA ALA A 28 -14.40 13.91 -7.81
C ALA A 28 -15.17 15.21 -7.59
N LYS A 29 -15.68 15.44 -6.37
CA LYS A 29 -16.35 16.70 -6.00
C LYS A 29 -15.40 17.89 -6.12
N ALA A 30 -14.19 17.80 -5.62
CA ALA A 30 -13.17 18.84 -5.73
C ALA A 30 -12.79 19.13 -7.20
N ALA A 31 -12.80 18.12 -8.07
CA ALA A 31 -12.58 18.28 -9.50
C ALA A 31 -13.75 18.99 -10.24
N GLY A 32 -14.94 19.06 -9.61
CA GLY A 32 -16.13 19.72 -10.16
C GLY A 32 -17.30 18.80 -10.50
N PHE A 33 -17.27 17.54 -10.09
CA PHE A 33 -18.39 16.60 -10.24
C PHE A 33 -19.28 16.62 -8.99
N ALA A 34 -20.51 17.07 -9.11
CA ALA A 34 -21.45 17.08 -8.00
C ALA A 34 -21.78 15.64 -7.54
N GLU A 35 -21.90 15.44 -6.22
CA GLU A 35 -22.09 14.09 -5.65
C GLU A 35 -23.31 13.34 -6.21
N ASN A 36 -24.39 14.06 -6.49
CA ASN A 36 -25.60 13.49 -7.08
C ASN A 36 -25.41 13.02 -8.55
N THR A 37 -24.33 13.40 -9.20
CA THR A 37 -23.99 12.98 -10.58
C THR A 37 -23.12 11.72 -10.61
N HIS A 38 -22.51 11.31 -9.50
CA HIS A 38 -21.64 10.13 -9.46
C HIS A 38 -22.34 8.84 -9.92
N PRO A 39 -23.59 8.55 -9.49
CA PRO A 39 -24.31 7.37 -9.99
C PRO A 39 -24.54 7.40 -11.50
N TYR A 40 -24.74 8.57 -12.09
CA TYR A 40 -24.87 8.73 -13.52
C TYR A 40 -23.57 8.34 -14.24
N HIS A 41 -22.41 8.82 -13.77
CA HIS A 41 -21.13 8.48 -14.38
C HIS A 41 -20.81 6.98 -14.30
N VAL A 42 -21.20 6.32 -13.22
CA VAL A 42 -21.08 4.86 -13.09
C VAL A 42 -22.02 4.15 -14.09
N LYS A 43 -23.30 4.57 -14.18
CA LYS A 43 -24.29 3.98 -15.11
C LYS A 43 -23.89 4.22 -16.57
N ALA A 44 -23.32 5.37 -16.88
CA ALA A 44 -22.85 5.72 -18.22
C ALA A 44 -21.53 5.02 -18.63
N GLY A 45 -20.92 4.22 -17.73
CA GLY A 45 -19.65 3.52 -17.99
C GLY A 45 -18.43 4.41 -18.01
N ASN A 46 -18.51 5.65 -17.56
CA ASN A 46 -17.35 6.55 -17.42
C ASN A 46 -16.49 6.18 -16.22
N TRP A 47 -17.12 5.70 -15.14
CA TRP A 47 -16.50 5.30 -13.89
C TRP A 47 -16.90 3.89 -13.50
N VAL A 48 -15.98 3.18 -12.84
CA VAL A 48 -16.25 1.91 -12.16
C VAL A 48 -16.25 2.17 -10.66
N ARG A 49 -17.25 1.68 -9.94
CA ARG A 49 -17.29 1.77 -8.47
C ARG A 49 -16.57 0.55 -7.91
N GLU A 50 -15.40 0.75 -7.33
CA GLU A 50 -14.56 -0.32 -6.79
C GLU A 50 -14.87 -0.59 -5.31
N HIS A 51 -15.13 0.46 -4.53
CA HIS A 51 -15.54 0.37 -3.14
C HIS A 51 -16.47 1.53 -2.78
N ARG A 52 -17.01 1.54 -1.57
CA ARG A 52 -17.84 2.66 -1.09
C ARG A 52 -17.03 3.96 -1.10
N GLY A 53 -17.44 4.90 -1.95
CA GLY A 53 -16.79 6.21 -2.12
C GLY A 53 -15.46 6.18 -2.86
N ILE A 54 -15.06 5.05 -3.44
CA ILE A 54 -13.86 4.89 -4.26
C ILE A 54 -14.26 4.41 -5.65
N TYR A 55 -13.76 5.09 -6.66
CA TYR A 55 -14.05 4.89 -8.05
C TYR A 55 -12.76 4.79 -8.86
N ARG A 56 -12.87 4.26 -10.07
CA ARG A 56 -11.82 4.23 -11.08
C ARG A 56 -12.34 4.79 -12.39
N LEU A 57 -11.49 5.47 -13.13
CA LEU A 57 -11.80 5.83 -14.52
C LEU A 57 -11.89 4.55 -15.36
N ALA A 58 -13.01 4.36 -16.05
CA ALA A 58 -13.29 3.08 -16.74
C ALA A 58 -12.27 2.75 -17.84
N LEU A 59 -11.75 3.77 -18.52
CA LEU A 59 -10.75 3.63 -19.61
C LEU A 59 -9.30 3.70 -19.12
N TYR A 60 -9.06 3.83 -17.80
CA TYR A 60 -7.70 3.81 -17.29
C TYR A 60 -7.12 2.40 -17.37
N PRO A 61 -5.88 2.23 -17.86
CA PRO A 61 -5.25 0.92 -17.94
C PRO A 61 -5.23 0.21 -16.57
N MET A 62 -5.50 -1.09 -16.56
CA MET A 62 -5.37 -1.89 -15.34
C MET A 62 -3.90 -2.05 -14.98
N THR A 63 -3.59 -1.94 -13.70
CA THR A 63 -2.26 -2.21 -13.15
C THR A 63 -2.20 -3.64 -12.60
N ASP A 64 -1.00 -4.15 -12.32
CA ASP A 64 -0.81 -5.53 -11.84
C ASP A 64 -1.41 -5.77 -10.45
N ARG A 65 -1.48 -4.73 -9.61
CA ARG A 65 -1.97 -4.82 -8.21
C ARG A 65 -2.96 -3.70 -7.89
N PRO A 66 -4.11 -3.68 -8.57
CA PRO A 66 -5.09 -2.59 -8.46
C PRO A 66 -5.67 -2.44 -7.04
N GLU A 67 -5.73 -3.52 -6.27
CA GLU A 67 -6.22 -3.54 -4.90
C GLU A 67 -5.39 -2.63 -3.97
N LEU A 68 -4.08 -2.45 -4.24
CA LEU A 68 -3.24 -1.60 -3.39
C LEU A 68 -3.66 -0.13 -3.50
N ALA A 69 -4.01 0.37 -4.68
CA ALA A 69 -4.53 1.73 -4.82
C ALA A 69 -5.88 1.90 -4.11
N VAL A 70 -6.77 0.91 -4.21
CA VAL A 70 -8.09 0.95 -3.55
C VAL A 70 -7.96 1.06 -2.03
N TRP A 71 -7.16 0.20 -1.41
CA TRP A 71 -7.05 0.18 0.05
C TRP A 71 -6.18 1.30 0.60
N ALA A 72 -5.25 1.84 -0.18
CA ALA A 72 -4.57 3.09 0.16
C ALA A 72 -5.58 4.24 0.26
N LEU A 73 -6.46 4.39 -0.74
CA LEU A 73 -7.51 5.40 -0.72
C LEU A 73 -8.52 5.18 0.41
N TRP A 74 -8.81 3.93 0.76
CA TRP A 74 -9.66 3.60 1.91
C TRP A 74 -9.05 4.10 3.23
N SER A 75 -7.72 4.06 3.37
CA SER A 75 -7.02 4.49 4.59
C SER A 75 -6.94 6.02 4.77
N ARG A 76 -7.46 6.83 3.85
CA ARG A 76 -7.37 8.30 3.93
C ARG A 76 -8.08 8.85 5.16
N ASN A 77 -7.42 9.81 5.80
CA ASN A 77 -7.98 10.58 6.89
C ASN A 77 -8.96 11.66 6.39
N ARG A 78 -9.42 12.51 7.30
CA ARG A 78 -10.35 13.61 6.96
C ARG A 78 -9.73 14.68 6.06
N ASN A 79 -8.40 14.80 6.07
CA ASN A 79 -7.63 15.73 5.24
C ASN A 79 -7.26 15.14 3.87
N GLU A 80 -7.79 13.96 3.53
CA GLU A 80 -7.48 13.21 2.29
C GLU A 80 -6.03 12.70 2.20
N GLU A 81 -5.32 12.59 3.32
CA GLU A 81 -3.98 12.02 3.38
C GLU A 81 -4.05 10.51 3.58
N ILE A 82 -3.27 9.75 2.82
CA ILE A 82 -3.14 8.31 2.96
C ILE A 82 -2.35 8.01 4.24
N GLU A 83 -2.99 7.36 5.21
CA GLU A 83 -2.38 6.97 6.48
C GLU A 83 -1.85 5.54 6.47
N GLY A 84 -2.42 4.68 5.63
CA GLY A 84 -2.01 3.29 5.51
C GLY A 84 -0.71 3.11 4.72
N VAL A 85 0.21 2.33 5.29
CA VAL A 85 1.47 1.93 4.67
C VAL A 85 1.48 0.41 4.57
N TYR A 86 1.56 -0.17 3.38
CA TYR A 86 1.64 -1.62 3.22
C TYR A 86 2.88 -2.16 3.89
N SER A 87 2.76 -3.31 4.56
CA SER A 87 3.80 -3.83 5.45
C SER A 87 3.77 -5.35 5.51
N HIS A 88 4.66 -5.95 6.27
CA HIS A 88 4.66 -7.39 6.55
C HIS A 88 4.59 -8.24 5.27
N HIS A 89 3.65 -9.19 5.22
CA HIS A 89 3.47 -10.11 4.10
C HIS A 89 3.19 -9.41 2.75
N THR A 90 2.46 -8.29 2.78
CA THR A 90 2.12 -7.57 1.54
C THR A 90 3.36 -7.02 0.85
N VAL A 91 4.33 -6.53 1.63
CA VAL A 91 5.61 -6.04 1.08
C VAL A 91 6.43 -7.19 0.50
N LEU A 92 6.53 -8.33 1.19
CA LEU A 92 7.22 -9.50 0.66
C LEU A 92 6.61 -9.94 -0.67
N SER A 93 5.27 -10.02 -0.72
CA SER A 93 4.56 -10.35 -1.95
C SER A 93 4.73 -9.28 -3.04
N PHE A 94 4.79 -8.00 -2.68
CA PHE A 94 4.98 -6.91 -3.64
C PHE A 94 6.35 -6.98 -4.33
N TYR A 95 7.39 -7.35 -3.59
CA TYR A 95 8.74 -7.51 -4.11
C TYR A 95 9.09 -8.94 -4.54
N ASP A 96 8.12 -9.87 -4.49
CA ASP A 96 8.36 -11.30 -4.74
C ASP A 96 9.53 -11.83 -3.90
N LEU A 97 9.52 -11.50 -2.62
CA LEU A 97 10.48 -11.96 -1.63
C LEU A 97 9.90 -13.14 -0.84
N SER A 98 10.33 -14.33 -1.13
CA SER A 98 9.85 -15.61 -0.61
C SER A 98 8.58 -16.17 -1.26
N ASP A 99 8.38 -17.47 -1.09
CA ASP A 99 7.21 -18.21 -1.62
C ASP A 99 5.94 -18.05 -0.77
N LEU A 100 5.92 -17.05 0.13
CA LEU A 100 4.74 -16.73 0.93
C LEU A 100 3.65 -16.13 0.04
N ASN A 101 2.47 -16.75 0.08
CA ASN A 101 1.29 -16.23 -0.60
C ASN A 101 0.20 -15.86 0.44
N PRO A 102 0.19 -14.62 0.94
CA PRO A 102 -0.75 -14.21 1.97
C PRO A 102 -2.16 -14.08 1.41
N ALA A 103 -3.14 -14.61 2.14
CA ALA A 103 -4.57 -14.47 1.79
C ALA A 103 -5.13 -13.07 2.11
N LYS A 104 -4.41 -12.25 2.85
CA LYS A 104 -4.84 -10.91 3.29
C LYS A 104 -3.79 -9.86 3.00
N ILE A 105 -4.25 -8.63 2.93
CA ILE A 105 -3.41 -7.43 2.72
C ILE A 105 -3.06 -6.85 4.09
N HIS A 106 -1.79 -6.78 4.40
CA HIS A 106 -1.26 -6.22 5.64
C HIS A 106 -0.89 -4.74 5.45
N MET A 107 -1.37 -3.91 6.35
CA MET A 107 -1.16 -2.47 6.33
C MET A 107 -0.86 -1.96 7.74
N THR A 108 0.19 -1.18 7.89
CA THR A 108 0.47 -0.45 9.12
C THR A 108 -0.17 0.93 9.04
N VAL A 109 -0.89 1.30 10.10
CA VAL A 109 -1.55 2.59 10.26
C VAL A 109 -1.03 3.26 11.54
N PRO A 110 -1.12 4.60 11.67
CA PRO A 110 -0.75 5.29 12.91
C PRO A 110 -1.49 4.72 14.13
N LYS A 111 -0.89 4.83 15.31
CA LYS A 111 -1.47 4.31 16.56
C LYS A 111 -2.83 4.95 16.90
N ASP A 112 -3.02 6.19 16.48
CA ASP A 112 -4.25 6.94 16.68
C ASP A 112 -5.24 6.80 15.51
N PHE A 113 -4.93 6.00 14.50
CA PHE A 113 -5.84 5.74 13.37
C PHE A 113 -7.21 5.32 13.84
N ARG A 114 -8.24 6.01 13.34
CA ARG A 114 -9.64 5.71 13.68
C ARG A 114 -10.49 5.68 12.42
N ARG A 115 -11.33 4.68 12.36
CA ARG A 115 -12.29 4.50 11.27
C ARG A 115 -13.67 4.20 11.84
N ASN A 116 -14.70 4.96 11.41
CA ASN A 116 -16.08 4.72 11.84
C ASN A 116 -16.75 3.56 11.05
N SER A 117 -16.21 3.21 9.89
CA SER A 117 -16.69 2.07 9.10
C SER A 117 -15.99 0.79 9.52
N GLU A 118 -16.65 -0.34 9.33
CA GLU A 118 -16.06 -1.66 9.48
C GLU A 118 -14.76 -1.79 8.66
N ILE A 119 -13.76 -2.43 9.25
CA ILE A 119 -12.50 -2.73 8.57
C ILE A 119 -12.77 -3.86 7.56
N PRO A 120 -12.46 -3.66 6.27
CA PRO A 120 -12.63 -4.71 5.27
C PRO A 120 -11.94 -6.01 5.65
N GLY A 121 -12.64 -7.14 5.57
CA GLY A 121 -12.13 -8.44 6.02
C GLY A 121 -10.88 -8.93 5.27
N VAL A 122 -10.54 -8.32 4.13
CA VAL A 122 -9.30 -8.55 3.39
C VAL A 122 -8.09 -7.86 4.02
N LEU A 123 -8.30 -6.85 4.89
CA LEU A 123 -7.23 -6.10 5.53
C LEU A 123 -6.85 -6.68 6.89
N VAL A 124 -5.56 -6.68 7.17
CA VAL A 124 -4.98 -6.84 8.52
C VAL A 124 -4.28 -5.54 8.87
N LEU A 125 -4.78 -4.83 9.87
CA LEU A 125 -4.20 -3.58 10.33
C LEU A 125 -3.21 -3.82 11.48
N HIS A 126 -2.04 -3.23 11.34
CA HIS A 126 -1.01 -3.13 12.39
C HIS A 126 -0.93 -1.67 12.83
N TYR A 127 -0.86 -1.43 14.13
CA TYR A 127 -0.88 -0.07 14.69
C TYR A 127 0.52 0.31 15.18
N ALA A 128 1.22 1.15 14.42
CA ALA A 128 2.54 1.63 14.77
C ALA A 128 2.86 2.94 14.05
N ASP A 129 3.68 3.78 14.69
CA ASP A 129 4.23 4.96 14.06
C ASP A 129 5.53 4.57 13.34
N LEU A 130 5.56 4.75 12.04
CA LEU A 130 6.68 4.41 11.18
C LEU A 130 7.56 5.64 10.95
N PRO A 131 8.88 5.54 11.10
CA PRO A 131 9.77 6.61 10.67
C PRO A 131 9.82 6.69 9.14
N ASP A 132 9.99 7.89 8.59
CA ASP A 132 10.04 8.12 7.14
C ASP A 132 11.15 7.30 6.46
N SER A 133 12.24 7.01 7.17
CA SER A 133 13.34 6.17 6.68
C SER A 133 12.91 4.74 6.33
N ASP A 134 11.84 4.24 6.94
CA ASP A 134 11.32 2.88 6.75
C ASP A 134 10.21 2.83 5.71
N VAL A 135 9.78 3.98 5.19
CA VAL A 135 8.67 4.11 4.23
C VAL A 135 9.20 4.50 2.85
N GLU A 136 8.56 4.00 1.84
CA GLU A 136 8.74 4.45 0.46
C GLU A 136 7.38 4.68 -0.21
N THR A 137 7.37 5.55 -1.21
CA THR A 137 6.16 5.91 -1.94
C THR A 137 6.22 5.29 -3.33
N ALA A 138 5.19 4.54 -3.69
CA ALA A 138 4.88 4.09 -5.02
C ALA A 138 3.74 4.94 -5.62
N GLN A 139 3.38 4.67 -6.87
CA GLN A 139 2.30 5.41 -7.52
C GLN A 139 0.95 5.10 -6.81
N GLY A 140 0.46 6.07 -6.04
CA GLY A 140 -0.85 6.02 -5.39
C GLY A 140 -0.91 5.31 -4.04
N PHE A 141 0.20 4.78 -3.51
CA PHE A 141 0.26 4.15 -2.18
C PHE A 141 1.64 4.22 -1.55
N LYS A 142 1.73 3.85 -0.28
CA LYS A 142 2.98 3.76 0.47
C LYS A 142 3.21 2.32 0.92
N LEU A 143 4.48 1.94 1.06
CA LEU A 143 4.87 0.63 1.59
C LEU A 143 6.08 0.76 2.49
N THR A 144 6.26 -0.16 3.41
CA THR A 144 7.49 -0.22 4.17
C THR A 144 8.62 -0.76 3.30
N ARG A 145 9.83 -0.32 3.57
CA ARG A 145 10.99 -0.89 2.90
C ARG A 145 11.14 -2.38 3.24
N PRO A 146 11.74 -3.20 2.36
CA PRO A 146 11.85 -4.64 2.55
C PRO A 146 12.44 -5.08 3.89
N LEU A 147 13.51 -4.42 4.36
CA LEU A 147 14.12 -4.74 5.66
C LEU A 147 13.13 -4.54 6.81
N ARG A 148 12.39 -3.43 6.80
CA ARG A 148 11.38 -3.15 7.82
C ARG A 148 10.29 -4.22 7.84
N ALA A 149 9.77 -4.59 6.69
CA ALA A 149 8.74 -5.63 6.58
C ALA A 149 9.23 -7.00 7.08
N ILE A 150 10.48 -7.36 6.79
CA ILE A 150 11.11 -8.59 7.30
C ILE A 150 11.23 -8.54 8.82
N LEU A 151 11.68 -7.43 9.40
CA LEU A 151 11.79 -7.27 10.84
C LEU A 151 10.44 -7.35 11.54
N ASP A 152 9.41 -6.71 10.98
CA ASP A 152 8.04 -6.78 11.50
C ASP A 152 7.52 -8.24 11.53
N LEU A 153 7.83 -9.04 10.51
CA LEU A 153 7.45 -10.46 10.45
C LEU A 153 8.22 -11.33 11.47
N ILE A 154 9.49 -11.04 11.69
CA ILE A 154 10.29 -11.72 12.73
C ILE A 154 9.71 -11.41 14.12
N GLU A 155 9.39 -10.15 14.40
CA GLU A 155 8.82 -9.74 15.68
C GLU A 155 7.42 -10.31 15.91
N ALA A 156 6.61 -10.40 14.86
CA ALA A 156 5.29 -11.02 14.93
C ALA A 156 5.36 -12.54 15.20
N GLY A 157 6.47 -13.21 14.86
CA GLY A 157 6.67 -14.64 15.11
C GLY A 157 5.69 -15.57 14.36
N THR A 158 5.01 -15.06 13.34
CA THR A 158 3.92 -15.78 12.63
C THR A 158 4.39 -16.48 11.36
N VAL A 159 5.65 -16.30 10.98
CA VAL A 159 6.24 -16.84 9.75
C VAL A 159 7.38 -17.80 10.07
N GLU A 160 7.40 -18.93 9.38
CA GLU A 160 8.49 -19.90 9.52
C GLU A 160 9.84 -19.27 9.11
N ARG A 161 10.90 -19.61 9.85
CA ARG A 161 12.25 -19.07 9.63
C ARG A 161 12.78 -19.27 8.20
N ARG A 162 12.38 -20.37 7.52
CA ARG A 162 12.79 -20.62 6.15
C ARG A 162 12.37 -19.50 5.18
N PHE A 163 11.13 -19.00 5.31
CA PHE A 163 10.62 -17.91 4.46
C PHE A 163 11.29 -16.57 4.79
N ILE A 164 11.60 -16.33 6.06
CA ILE A 164 12.37 -15.15 6.47
C ILE A 164 13.78 -15.19 5.86
N ARG A 165 14.46 -16.34 5.94
CA ARG A 165 15.78 -16.50 5.33
C ARG A 165 15.73 -16.29 3.82
N GLN A 166 14.75 -16.90 3.14
CA GLN A 166 14.53 -16.72 1.72
C GLN A 166 14.33 -15.23 1.39
N ALA A 167 13.49 -14.52 2.14
CA ALA A 167 13.24 -13.10 1.92
C ALA A 167 14.50 -12.24 2.11
N VAL A 168 15.29 -12.48 3.16
CA VAL A 168 16.55 -11.76 3.39
C VAL A 168 17.53 -12.00 2.23
N THR A 169 17.75 -13.27 1.87
CA THR A 169 18.68 -13.64 0.79
C THR A 169 18.28 -12.99 -0.53
N GLN A 170 17.02 -13.15 -0.94
CA GLN A 170 16.54 -12.57 -2.21
C GLN A 170 16.58 -11.03 -2.20
N ALA A 171 16.29 -10.40 -1.07
CA ALA A 171 16.34 -8.96 -0.95
C ALA A 171 17.77 -8.41 -1.06
N VAL A 172 18.75 -9.10 -0.50
CA VAL A 172 20.18 -8.73 -0.61
C VAL A 172 20.71 -9.01 -2.01
N ASP A 173 20.44 -10.16 -2.57
CA ASP A 173 20.89 -10.55 -3.93
C ASP A 173 20.38 -9.59 -5.00
N ARG A 174 19.15 -9.08 -4.82
CA ARG A 174 18.53 -8.10 -5.72
C ARG A 174 18.86 -6.65 -5.38
N GLY A 175 19.71 -6.40 -4.37
CA GLY A 175 20.12 -5.05 -3.96
C GLY A 175 19.01 -4.22 -3.30
N LEU A 176 17.90 -4.84 -2.90
CA LEU A 176 16.79 -4.16 -2.20
C LEU A 176 17.16 -3.84 -0.74
N ILE A 177 18.07 -4.63 -0.16
CA ILE A 177 18.65 -4.40 1.17
C ILE A 177 20.16 -4.41 1.04
N THR A 178 20.81 -3.37 1.56
CA THR A 178 22.28 -3.31 1.62
C THR A 178 22.79 -3.78 2.97
N ARG A 179 24.02 -4.30 3.03
CA ARG A 179 24.66 -4.69 4.30
C ARG A 179 24.73 -3.52 5.27
N GLN A 180 25.06 -2.33 4.79
CA GLN A 180 25.09 -1.11 5.60
C GLN A 180 23.73 -0.84 6.27
N ARG A 181 22.63 -0.98 5.53
CA ARG A 181 21.28 -0.84 6.10
C ARG A 181 20.97 -1.85 7.19
N ILE A 182 21.47 -3.09 7.07
CA ILE A 182 21.30 -4.12 8.10
C ILE A 182 22.09 -3.75 9.36
N GLU A 183 23.32 -3.25 9.19
CA GLU A 183 24.19 -2.81 10.30
C GLU A 183 23.56 -1.63 11.06
N ASP A 184 23.02 -0.64 10.32
CA ASP A 184 22.44 0.58 10.88
C ASP A 184 21.03 0.36 11.47
N ALA A 185 20.38 -0.75 11.13
CA ALA A 185 19.01 -1.00 11.54
C ALA A 185 18.91 -1.29 13.05
N ARG A 186 17.94 -0.64 13.70
CA ARG A 186 17.52 -1.00 15.06
C ARG A 186 16.69 -2.27 15.00
N MET A 187 17.20 -3.35 15.59
CA MET A 187 16.51 -4.62 15.66
C MET A 187 16.78 -5.31 17.00
N SER A 188 15.87 -6.18 17.42
CA SER A 188 16.04 -7.00 18.61
C SER A 188 17.19 -8.02 18.43
N GLY A 189 17.75 -8.52 19.52
CA GLY A 189 18.79 -9.55 19.48
C GLY A 189 18.37 -10.78 18.67
N PRO A 190 17.17 -11.33 18.90
CA PRO A 190 16.64 -12.45 18.09
C PRO A 190 16.52 -12.12 16.60
N ALA A 191 16.04 -10.93 16.26
CA ALA A 191 15.91 -10.52 14.86
C ALA A 191 17.29 -10.41 14.21
N ARG A 192 18.29 -9.83 14.88
CA ARG A 192 19.66 -9.74 14.39
C ARG A 192 20.25 -11.13 14.12
N GLN A 193 20.10 -12.06 15.04
CA GLN A 193 20.56 -13.44 14.85
C GLN A 193 19.97 -14.07 13.60
N ILE A 194 18.64 -13.97 13.40
CA ILE A 194 17.96 -14.56 12.24
C ILE A 194 18.46 -13.94 10.93
N VAL A 195 18.63 -12.62 10.89
CA VAL A 195 19.12 -11.92 9.69
C VAL A 195 20.58 -12.31 9.39
N GLU A 196 21.45 -12.37 10.40
CA GLU A 196 22.85 -12.79 10.22
C GLU A 196 23.00 -14.24 9.81
N GLU A 197 22.14 -15.14 10.34
CA GLU A 197 22.08 -16.55 9.90
C GLU A 197 21.70 -16.64 8.41
N ALA A 198 20.71 -15.84 7.97
CA ALA A 198 20.29 -15.80 6.58
C ALA A 198 21.43 -15.35 5.66
N LEU A 199 22.17 -14.29 6.05
CA LEU A 199 23.30 -13.77 5.28
C LEU A 199 24.47 -14.76 5.15
N ARG A 200 24.75 -15.54 6.22
CA ARG A 200 25.79 -16.59 6.17
C ARG A 200 25.42 -17.76 5.27
N SER A 201 24.13 -18.03 5.11
CA SER A 201 23.65 -19.13 4.24
C SER A 201 23.60 -18.73 2.75
N ALA A 202 23.73 -17.43 2.44
CA ALA A 202 23.72 -16.88 1.09
C ALA A 202 25.14 -16.62 0.52
N ALA A 203 26.19 -16.72 1.35
CA ALA A 203 27.58 -16.53 0.98
C ALA A 203 28.25 -17.86 0.63
#